data_293c6ef13aae912a2e69aaa67d075991
#
_entry.id   293c6ef13aae912a2e69aaa67d075991
#
_cell.length_a   1.000
_cell.length_b   1.000
_cell.length_c   1.000
_cell.angle_alpha   90.00
_cell.angle_beta   90.00
_cell.angle_gamma   90.00
#
_symmetry.space_group_name_H-M   'P 1'
#
loop_
_entity.id
_entity.type
_entity.pdbx_description
1 polymer ?
#
loop_
_entity_poly.entity_id
_entity_poly.type
_entity_poly.pdbx_seq_one_letter_code
_entity_poly.pdbx_strand_id
1 'polypeptide(L)'
;MYTTQFFIYGLLQLALFVWLLRIHRETRQPVALLLLVPQFFLVWDNLRVAIGPLLGHGELLYWLTWPSFWAHWFAGCWLIIGAGAILRMAGFDFARHRAVMGAFCTVTVALMIHDLPNFWTEDIYPVCEYDLIRYAGSVSEATRCFPDQALAGSNHFPLAPVVTCFVVMGAGLALWSRRGFPWMFLGGLLMLISATPPFARYKLDNLGEVLIAGGAYWAIWHFTRSAARPVRA
;
A
#
# COMPACT_ATOMS: atom_id res chain seq x y z
N MET A 1 2.58 -4.26 -22.92
CA MET A 1 3.63 -3.49 -22.20
C MET A 1 3.25 -3.34 -20.71
N TYR A 2 2.06 -2.87 -20.40
CA TYR A 2 1.61 -2.72 -18.98
C TYR A 2 1.42 -4.05 -18.27
N THR A 3 0.96 -5.10 -18.93
CA THR A 3 0.88 -6.46 -18.35
C THR A 3 2.23 -6.90 -17.75
N THR A 4 3.32 -6.73 -18.51
CA THR A 4 4.67 -7.05 -18.03
C THR A 4 5.07 -6.15 -16.85
N GLN A 5 4.69 -4.88 -16.87
CA GLN A 5 4.96 -3.92 -15.80
C GLN A 5 4.28 -4.36 -14.49
N PHE A 6 3.00 -4.71 -14.52
CA PHE A 6 2.29 -5.22 -13.35
C PHE A 6 2.85 -6.56 -12.86
N PHE A 7 3.29 -7.42 -13.76
CA PHE A 7 3.97 -8.65 -13.36
C PHE A 7 5.28 -8.36 -12.60
N ILE A 8 6.08 -7.42 -13.10
CA ILE A 8 7.31 -6.97 -12.39
C ILE A 8 6.97 -6.39 -11.03
N TYR A 9 5.94 -5.53 -10.93
CA TYR A 9 5.50 -4.99 -9.65
C TYR A 9 5.05 -6.09 -8.69
N GLY A 10 4.29 -7.08 -9.17
CA GLY A 10 3.89 -8.24 -8.38
C GLY A 10 5.09 -9.01 -7.83
N LEU A 11 6.15 -9.21 -8.65
CA LEU A 11 7.38 -9.86 -8.20
C LEU A 11 8.15 -9.01 -7.17
N LEU A 12 8.21 -7.69 -7.34
CA LEU A 12 8.82 -6.79 -6.35
C LEU A 12 8.04 -6.81 -5.02
N GLN A 13 6.72 -6.77 -5.08
CA GLN A 13 5.87 -6.90 -3.90
C GLN A 13 6.03 -8.27 -3.21
N LEU A 14 6.16 -9.35 -3.98
CA LEU A 14 6.46 -10.68 -3.45
C LEU A 14 7.84 -10.73 -2.77
N ALA A 15 8.84 -10.10 -3.35
CA ALA A 15 10.16 -10.00 -2.72
C ALA A 15 10.09 -9.25 -1.38
N LEU A 16 9.32 -8.15 -1.32
CA LEU A 16 9.07 -7.40 -0.08
C LEU A 16 8.29 -8.25 0.95
N PHE A 17 7.31 -9.02 0.51
CA PHE A 17 6.57 -9.94 1.39
C PHE A 17 7.51 -10.98 2.02
N VAL A 18 8.33 -11.63 1.21
CA VAL A 18 9.31 -12.62 1.70
C VAL A 18 10.32 -11.97 2.64
N TRP A 19 10.78 -10.76 2.32
CA TRP A 19 11.71 -10.02 3.18
C TRP A 19 11.06 -9.64 4.51
N LEU A 20 9.83 -9.14 4.51
CA LEU A 20 9.09 -8.82 5.73
C LEU A 20 8.84 -10.06 6.60
N LEU A 21 8.53 -11.20 5.98
CA LEU A 21 8.40 -12.49 6.68
C LEU A 21 9.72 -12.92 7.34
N ARG A 22 10.87 -12.71 6.67
CA ARG A 22 12.19 -12.96 7.26
C ARG A 22 12.43 -12.03 8.44
N ILE A 23 12.15 -10.71 8.30
CA ILE A 23 12.25 -9.76 9.40
C ILE A 23 11.44 -10.24 10.60
N HIS A 24 10.18 -10.66 10.39
CA HIS A 24 9.35 -11.18 11.47
C HIS A 24 9.95 -12.43 12.12
N ARG A 25 10.42 -13.40 11.33
CA ARG A 25 11.03 -14.64 11.86
C ARG A 25 12.28 -14.39 12.67
N GLU A 26 13.15 -13.48 12.21
CA GLU A 26 14.41 -13.14 12.87
C GLU A 26 14.21 -12.27 14.12
N THR A 27 13.26 -11.35 14.09
CA THR A 27 13.15 -10.29 15.11
C THR A 27 11.93 -10.44 16.01
N ARG A 28 10.96 -11.26 15.63
CA ARG A 28 9.67 -11.45 16.31
C ARG A 28 8.88 -10.15 16.50
N GLN A 29 9.15 -9.13 15.72
CA GLN A 29 8.45 -7.85 15.80
C GLN A 29 6.97 -8.01 15.37
N PRO A 30 5.99 -7.67 16.23
CA PRO A 30 4.56 -7.82 15.89
C PRO A 30 4.14 -6.95 14.73
N VAL A 31 4.76 -5.78 14.55
CA VAL A 31 4.46 -4.87 13.43
C VAL A 31 4.80 -5.50 12.08
N ALA A 32 5.86 -6.31 12.00
CA ALA A 32 6.18 -7.02 10.77
C ALA A 32 5.09 -8.05 10.42
N LEU A 33 4.54 -8.75 11.42
CA LEU A 33 3.42 -9.68 11.22
C LEU A 33 2.15 -8.94 10.77
N LEU A 34 1.83 -7.81 11.42
CA LEU A 34 0.70 -6.97 11.06
C LEU A 34 0.76 -6.55 9.58
N LEU A 35 1.93 -6.08 9.13
CA LEU A 35 2.11 -5.56 7.78
C LEU A 35 2.21 -6.65 6.70
N LEU A 36 2.33 -7.94 7.06
CA LEU A 36 2.24 -9.03 6.08
C LEU A 36 0.87 -9.09 5.39
N VAL A 37 -0.21 -8.68 6.07
CA VAL A 37 -1.56 -8.70 5.49
C VAL A 37 -1.69 -7.70 4.33
N PRO A 38 -1.47 -6.39 4.51
CA PRO A 38 -1.51 -5.46 3.39
C PRO A 38 -0.49 -5.81 2.30
N GLN A 39 0.71 -6.28 2.68
CA GLN A 39 1.72 -6.68 1.71
C GLN A 39 1.28 -7.86 0.85
N PHE A 40 0.59 -8.85 1.41
CA PHE A 40 0.02 -9.96 0.64
C PHE A 40 -0.97 -9.46 -0.42
N PHE A 41 -1.83 -8.52 -0.05
CA PHE A 41 -2.81 -7.97 -0.98
C PHE A 41 -2.19 -7.10 -2.07
N LEU A 42 -1.07 -6.43 -1.82
CA LEU A 42 -0.31 -5.73 -2.86
C LEU A 42 0.30 -6.71 -3.88
N VAL A 43 0.78 -7.87 -3.43
CA VAL A 43 1.19 -8.96 -4.34
C VAL A 43 -0.01 -9.44 -5.16
N TRP A 44 -1.12 -9.72 -4.49
CA TRP A 44 -2.37 -10.17 -5.12
C TRP A 44 -2.85 -9.21 -6.19
N ASP A 45 -2.95 -7.92 -5.87
CA ASP A 45 -3.48 -6.91 -6.76
C ASP A 45 -2.66 -6.80 -8.05
N ASN A 46 -1.35 -6.67 -7.93
CA ASN A 46 -0.47 -6.55 -9.09
C ASN A 46 -0.47 -7.81 -9.97
N LEU A 47 -0.43 -9.00 -9.36
CA LEU A 47 -0.47 -10.25 -10.13
C LEU A 47 -1.83 -10.47 -10.79
N ARG A 48 -2.93 -10.15 -10.10
CA ARG A 48 -4.28 -10.21 -10.67
C ARG A 48 -4.41 -9.32 -11.92
N VAL A 49 -3.91 -8.09 -11.88
CA VAL A 49 -3.92 -7.20 -13.05
C VAL A 49 -3.05 -7.76 -14.18
N ALA A 50 -1.88 -8.33 -13.85
CA ALA A 50 -0.99 -8.92 -14.83
C ALA A 50 -1.60 -10.13 -15.56
N ILE A 51 -2.40 -10.95 -14.88
CA ILE A 51 -3.04 -12.13 -15.50
C ILE A 51 -4.40 -11.82 -16.12
N GLY A 52 -4.94 -10.63 -15.92
CA GLY A 52 -6.24 -10.22 -16.43
C GLY A 52 -6.44 -10.47 -17.94
N PRO A 53 -5.47 -10.13 -18.83
CA PRO A 53 -5.59 -10.43 -20.25
C PRO A 53 -5.68 -11.92 -20.60
N LEU A 54 -5.16 -12.79 -19.75
CA LEU A 54 -5.26 -14.26 -19.94
C LEU A 54 -6.62 -14.80 -19.50
N LEU A 55 -7.24 -14.16 -18.50
CA LEU A 55 -8.54 -14.56 -17.98
C LEU A 55 -9.71 -13.99 -18.80
N GLY A 56 -9.48 -12.82 -19.42
CA GLY A 56 -10.55 -12.07 -20.10
C GLY A 56 -11.60 -11.52 -19.14
N HIS A 57 -12.64 -10.88 -19.71
CA HIS A 57 -13.81 -10.43 -18.93
C HIS A 57 -14.69 -11.62 -18.59
N GLY A 58 -14.87 -11.88 -17.28
CA GLY A 58 -15.71 -12.96 -16.82
C GLY A 58 -15.80 -12.96 -15.29
N GLU A 59 -16.65 -13.83 -14.76
CA GLU A 59 -16.90 -13.94 -13.33
C GLU A 59 -15.62 -14.20 -12.52
N LEU A 60 -14.69 -14.98 -13.05
CA LEU A 60 -13.45 -15.29 -12.36
C LEU A 60 -12.64 -14.02 -12.09
N LEU A 61 -12.36 -13.21 -13.13
CA LEU A 61 -11.61 -11.96 -12.97
C LEU A 61 -12.39 -10.96 -12.11
N TYR A 62 -13.73 -10.92 -12.23
CA TYR A 62 -14.60 -10.11 -11.39
C TYR A 62 -14.39 -10.42 -9.91
N TRP A 63 -14.53 -11.69 -9.53
CA TRP A 63 -14.39 -12.10 -8.12
C TRP A 63 -12.96 -12.00 -7.60
N LEU A 64 -11.95 -12.22 -8.45
CA LEU A 64 -10.55 -11.99 -8.09
C LEU A 64 -10.22 -10.51 -7.85
N THR A 65 -11.07 -9.59 -8.35
CA THR A 65 -10.87 -8.14 -8.17
C THR A 65 -11.29 -7.65 -6.78
N TRP A 66 -12.36 -8.18 -6.21
CA TRP A 66 -12.90 -7.71 -4.94
C TRP A 66 -11.91 -7.72 -3.77
N PRO A 67 -11.09 -8.75 -3.55
CA PRO A 67 -10.09 -8.73 -2.48
C PRO A 67 -9.12 -7.56 -2.55
N SER A 68 -8.78 -7.09 -3.77
CA SER A 68 -7.91 -5.92 -3.94
C SER A 68 -8.60 -4.63 -3.45
N PHE A 69 -9.86 -4.43 -3.80
CA PHE A 69 -10.62 -3.27 -3.31
C PHE A 69 -10.75 -3.29 -1.78
N TRP A 70 -11.15 -4.43 -1.19
CA TRP A 70 -11.23 -4.58 0.26
C TRP A 70 -9.90 -4.31 0.96
N ALA A 71 -8.81 -4.77 0.39
CA ALA A 71 -7.48 -4.53 0.93
C ALA A 71 -7.10 -3.05 0.92
N HIS A 72 -7.41 -2.31 -0.15
CA HIS A 72 -7.15 -0.88 -0.21
C HIS A 72 -7.97 -0.10 0.84
N TRP A 73 -9.23 -0.47 1.07
CA TRP A 73 -10.08 0.19 2.06
C TRP A 73 -9.70 -0.14 3.51
N PHE A 74 -9.23 -1.35 3.78
CA PHE A 74 -9.04 -1.83 5.16
C PHE A 74 -7.56 -2.03 5.53
N ALA A 75 -6.80 -2.72 4.69
CA ALA A 75 -5.46 -3.11 5.08
C ALA A 75 -4.41 -2.04 4.73
N GLY A 76 -4.64 -1.20 3.72
CA GLY A 76 -3.71 -0.16 3.29
C GLY A 76 -3.36 0.82 4.40
N CYS A 77 -4.34 1.23 5.21
CA CYS A 77 -4.13 2.15 6.34
C CYS A 77 -3.39 1.53 7.55
N TRP A 78 -3.16 0.20 7.60
CA TRP A 78 -2.38 -0.42 8.68
C TRP A 78 -0.93 0.02 8.71
N LEU A 79 -0.42 0.57 7.61
CA LEU A 79 0.90 1.19 7.57
C LEU A 79 1.01 2.42 8.50
N ILE A 80 -0.12 3.04 8.88
CA ILE A 80 -0.18 4.09 9.91
C ILE A 80 0.26 3.52 11.27
N ILE A 81 -0.30 2.37 11.67
CA ILE A 81 0.13 1.68 12.89
C ILE A 81 1.60 1.29 12.78
N GLY A 82 2.01 0.83 11.59
CA GLY A 82 3.41 0.54 11.27
C GLY A 82 4.32 1.73 11.51
N ALA A 83 3.93 2.93 11.05
CA ALA A 83 4.70 4.15 11.24
C ALA A 83 4.90 4.50 12.73
N GLY A 84 3.84 4.41 13.53
CA GLY A 84 3.92 4.61 14.99
C GLY A 84 4.85 3.60 15.67
N ALA A 85 4.76 2.32 15.28
CA ALA A 85 5.63 1.28 15.83
C ALA A 85 7.10 1.48 15.45
N ILE A 86 7.37 1.92 14.21
CA ILE A 86 8.73 2.24 13.73
C ILE A 86 9.32 3.41 14.54
N LEU A 87 8.57 4.49 14.77
CA LEU A 87 9.01 5.59 15.61
C LEU A 87 9.37 5.12 17.04
N ARG A 88 8.55 4.23 17.60
CA ARG A 88 8.83 3.62 18.92
C ARG A 88 10.12 2.78 18.91
N MET A 89 10.33 1.96 17.88
CA MET A 89 11.55 1.17 17.71
C MET A 89 12.79 2.04 17.52
N ALA A 90 12.64 3.18 16.82
CA ALA A 90 13.70 4.16 16.64
C ALA A 90 14.03 4.98 17.91
N GLY A 91 13.35 4.72 19.03
CA GLY A 91 13.63 5.32 20.32
C GLY A 91 13.11 6.75 20.49
N PHE A 92 11.99 7.10 19.84
CA PHE A 92 11.31 8.37 20.11
C PHE A 92 10.49 8.26 21.39
N ASP A 93 10.77 9.10 22.39
CA ASP A 93 10.11 9.04 23.70
C ASP A 93 8.60 9.28 23.61
N PHE A 94 8.15 10.23 22.79
CA PHE A 94 6.72 10.47 22.59
C PHE A 94 5.99 9.23 22.05
N ALA A 95 6.63 8.43 21.17
CA ALA A 95 6.03 7.22 20.60
C ALA A 95 5.96 6.04 21.59
N ARG A 96 6.61 6.15 22.77
CA ARG A 96 6.50 5.18 23.86
C ARG A 96 5.20 5.34 24.65
N HIS A 97 4.59 6.53 24.63
CA HIS A 97 3.33 6.79 25.32
C HIS A 97 2.19 5.99 24.68
N ARG A 98 1.38 5.32 25.51
CA ARG A 98 0.24 4.53 25.04
C ARG A 98 -0.78 5.37 24.29
N ALA A 99 -0.98 6.65 24.70
CA ALA A 99 -1.90 7.57 24.04
C ALA A 99 -1.50 7.87 22.60
N VAL A 100 -0.19 8.01 22.33
CA VAL A 100 0.30 8.26 20.96
C VAL A 100 0.08 7.02 20.07
N MET A 101 0.40 5.83 20.56
CA MET A 101 0.09 4.59 19.83
C MET A 101 -1.41 4.41 19.66
N GLY A 102 -2.20 4.77 20.69
CA GLY A 102 -3.66 4.81 20.59
C GLY A 102 -4.14 5.73 19.47
N ALA A 103 -3.53 6.92 19.31
CA ALA A 103 -3.87 7.84 18.22
C ALA A 103 -3.61 7.23 16.83
N PHE A 104 -2.47 6.56 16.60
CA PHE A 104 -2.21 5.85 15.35
C PHE A 104 -3.27 4.77 15.07
N CYS A 105 -3.63 3.98 16.08
CA CYS A 105 -4.68 2.96 15.96
C CYS A 105 -6.05 3.60 15.69
N THR A 106 -6.39 4.69 16.39
CA THR A 106 -7.68 5.40 16.22
C THR A 106 -7.81 5.97 14.82
N VAL A 107 -6.76 6.61 14.29
CA VAL A 107 -6.76 7.12 12.90
C VAL A 107 -6.96 5.97 11.91
N THR A 108 -6.25 4.85 12.09
CA THR A 108 -6.42 3.67 11.25
C THR A 108 -7.86 3.17 11.27
N VAL A 109 -8.43 2.96 12.47
CA VAL A 109 -9.82 2.47 12.63
C VAL A 109 -10.83 3.47 12.05
N ALA A 110 -10.61 4.77 12.27
CA ALA A 110 -11.50 5.81 11.71
C ALA A 110 -11.51 5.78 10.18
N LEU A 111 -10.36 5.58 9.53
CA LEU A 111 -10.28 5.43 8.08
C LEU A 111 -10.97 4.16 7.60
N MET A 112 -10.79 3.04 8.30
CA MET A 112 -11.51 1.79 7.99
C MET A 112 -13.04 1.97 8.10
N ILE A 113 -13.52 2.67 9.14
CA ILE A 113 -14.96 2.95 9.30
C ILE A 113 -15.45 3.91 8.19
N HIS A 114 -14.64 4.90 7.82
CA HIS A 114 -14.97 5.82 6.74
C HIS A 114 -15.16 5.09 5.40
N ASP A 115 -14.31 4.11 5.11
CA ASP A 115 -14.35 3.37 3.85
C ASP A 115 -15.29 2.14 3.90
N LEU A 116 -15.86 1.82 5.07
CA LEU A 116 -16.74 0.66 5.25
C LEU A 116 -17.96 0.66 4.30
N PRO A 117 -18.64 1.79 4.04
CA PRO A 117 -19.77 1.83 3.10
C PRO A 117 -19.41 1.35 1.69
N ASN A 118 -18.17 1.50 1.24
CA ASN A 118 -17.72 1.13 -0.10
C ASN A 118 -17.90 -0.35 -0.41
N PHE A 119 -17.92 -1.20 0.61
CA PHE A 119 -18.19 -2.63 0.47
C PHE A 119 -19.55 -2.93 -0.18
N TRP A 120 -20.51 -2.04 -0.01
CA TRP A 120 -21.89 -2.23 -0.50
C TRP A 120 -22.29 -1.23 -1.57
N THR A 121 -21.53 -0.15 -1.76
CA THR A 121 -21.89 0.94 -2.67
C THR A 121 -20.98 1.06 -3.87
N GLU A 122 -19.83 0.36 -3.86
CA GLU A 122 -18.92 0.39 -5.00
C GLU A 122 -19.36 -0.58 -6.09
N ASP A 123 -19.45 -0.07 -7.29
CA ASP A 123 -19.62 -0.87 -8.49
C ASP A 123 -18.27 -1.01 -9.21
N ILE A 124 -18.01 -2.17 -9.77
CA ILE A 124 -16.81 -2.40 -10.58
C ILE A 124 -17.19 -2.76 -12.01
N TYR A 125 -16.48 -2.14 -12.94
CA TYR A 125 -16.76 -2.20 -14.36
C TYR A 125 -15.58 -2.82 -15.12
N PRO A 126 -15.85 -3.53 -16.25
CA PRO A 126 -14.79 -3.99 -17.15
C PRO A 126 -14.05 -2.80 -17.76
N VAL A 127 -12.73 -2.85 -17.71
CA VAL A 127 -11.82 -1.81 -18.21
C VAL A 127 -10.77 -2.43 -19.12
N CYS A 128 -10.62 -1.86 -20.31
CA CYS A 128 -9.62 -2.21 -21.30
C CYS A 128 -8.72 -1.00 -21.53
N GLU A 129 -7.46 -1.14 -21.18
CA GLU A 129 -6.50 -0.05 -21.31
C GLU A 129 -5.19 -0.60 -21.86
N TYR A 130 -4.90 -0.31 -23.11
CA TYR A 130 -3.77 -0.90 -23.84
C TYR A 130 -3.83 -2.45 -23.87
N ASP A 131 -2.84 -3.10 -23.25
CA ASP A 131 -2.74 -4.55 -23.12
C ASP A 131 -3.31 -5.10 -21.79
N LEU A 132 -4.02 -4.25 -21.03
CA LEU A 132 -4.65 -4.64 -19.77
C LEU A 132 -6.14 -4.91 -19.93
N ILE A 133 -6.59 -5.99 -19.30
CA ILE A 133 -8.01 -6.28 -19.06
C ILE A 133 -8.20 -6.42 -17.56
N ARG A 134 -9.07 -5.61 -16.97
CA ARG A 134 -9.31 -5.60 -15.52
C ARG A 134 -10.71 -5.09 -15.19
N TYR A 135 -11.09 -5.21 -13.92
CA TYR A 135 -12.23 -4.47 -13.38
C TYR A 135 -11.73 -3.28 -12.54
N ALA A 136 -12.43 -2.16 -12.60
CA ALA A 136 -12.12 -0.92 -11.88
C ALA A 136 -13.41 -0.18 -11.49
N GLY A 137 -13.36 0.69 -10.50
CA GLY A 137 -14.50 1.50 -10.04
C GLY A 137 -14.87 2.67 -10.97
N SER A 138 -14.14 2.87 -12.09
CA SER A 138 -14.45 3.92 -13.04
C SER A 138 -14.16 3.48 -14.48
N VAL A 139 -14.94 4.01 -15.42
CA VAL A 139 -14.80 3.79 -16.88
C VAL A 139 -14.87 5.12 -17.60
N SER A 140 -13.88 5.39 -18.43
CA SER A 140 -13.82 6.55 -19.32
C SER A 140 -13.91 6.12 -20.81
N GLU A 141 -14.07 7.07 -21.72
CA GLU A 141 -14.01 6.82 -23.16
C GLU A 141 -12.71 6.09 -23.59
N ALA A 142 -11.59 6.43 -22.94
CA ALA A 142 -10.29 5.84 -23.25
C ALA A 142 -10.09 4.44 -22.67
N THR A 143 -10.94 4.01 -21.74
CA THR A 143 -10.76 2.75 -20.99
C THR A 143 -11.95 1.80 -21.11
N ARG A 144 -13.03 2.20 -21.80
CA ARG A 144 -14.17 1.29 -22.04
C ARG A 144 -13.76 0.11 -22.92
N CYS A 145 -14.32 -1.06 -22.63
CA CYS A 145 -14.09 -2.28 -23.41
C CYS A 145 -15.08 -2.46 -24.56
N PHE A 146 -16.27 -1.92 -24.43
CA PHE A 146 -17.36 -2.08 -25.39
C PHE A 146 -17.88 -0.73 -25.84
N PRO A 147 -18.26 -0.55 -27.12
CA PRO A 147 -18.72 0.73 -27.67
C PRO A 147 -19.97 1.30 -26.99
N ASP A 148 -20.85 0.43 -26.50
CA ASP A 148 -22.11 0.72 -25.81
C ASP A 148 -21.99 0.75 -24.28
N GLN A 149 -20.79 0.53 -23.75
CA GLN A 149 -20.54 0.53 -22.31
C GLN A 149 -20.76 1.94 -21.74
N ALA A 150 -21.62 2.04 -20.72
CA ALA A 150 -21.86 3.28 -20.02
C ALA A 150 -20.58 3.77 -19.31
N LEU A 151 -20.36 5.08 -19.32
CA LEU A 151 -19.27 5.70 -18.59
C LEU A 151 -19.64 5.81 -17.12
N ALA A 152 -18.68 5.57 -16.25
CA ALA A 152 -18.83 5.63 -14.80
C ALA A 152 -17.64 6.35 -14.17
N GLY A 153 -17.91 7.35 -13.34
CA GLY A 153 -16.91 8.00 -12.50
C GLY A 153 -16.75 7.26 -11.18
N SER A 154 -15.56 7.26 -10.63
CA SER A 154 -15.40 6.87 -9.23
C SER A 154 -16.04 7.91 -8.33
N ASN A 155 -16.96 7.49 -7.47
CA ASN A 155 -17.60 8.35 -6.49
C ASN A 155 -16.76 8.51 -5.21
N HIS A 156 -15.58 7.91 -5.18
CA HIS A 156 -14.75 7.81 -4.01
C HIS A 156 -13.48 8.64 -4.11
N PHE A 157 -13.29 9.55 -3.11
CA PHE A 157 -11.99 10.13 -2.85
C PHE A 157 -11.16 9.14 -2.01
N PRO A 158 -9.92 8.78 -2.41
CA PRO A 158 -9.10 7.79 -1.72
C PRO A 158 -8.50 8.36 -0.42
N LEU A 159 -9.33 8.65 0.58
CA LEU A 159 -8.91 9.32 1.81
C LEU A 159 -7.89 8.49 2.59
N ALA A 160 -8.14 7.19 2.74
CA ALA A 160 -7.27 6.31 3.53
C ALA A 160 -5.84 6.21 2.94
N PRO A 161 -5.62 5.98 1.63
CA PRO A 161 -4.29 6.03 1.03
C PRO A 161 -3.59 7.37 1.19
N VAL A 162 -4.31 8.49 0.97
CA VAL A 162 -3.75 9.84 1.08
C VAL A 162 -3.27 10.13 2.50
N VAL A 163 -4.13 9.89 3.50
CA VAL A 163 -3.76 10.08 4.92
C VAL A 163 -2.61 9.16 5.31
N THR A 164 -2.60 7.91 4.84
CA THR A 164 -1.51 6.95 5.09
C THR A 164 -0.18 7.49 4.57
N CYS A 165 -0.14 8.00 3.33
CA CYS A 165 1.06 8.60 2.76
C CYS A 165 1.59 9.75 3.62
N PHE A 166 0.72 10.69 4.03
CA PHE A 166 1.13 11.82 4.87
C PHE A 166 1.64 11.40 6.25
N VAL A 167 1.00 10.42 6.90
CA VAL A 167 1.45 9.91 8.19
C VAL A 167 2.81 9.21 8.06
N VAL A 168 3.00 8.38 7.02
CA VAL A 168 4.28 7.72 6.74
C VAL A 168 5.37 8.73 6.43
N MET A 169 5.08 9.76 5.62
CA MET A 169 6.01 10.86 5.34
C MET A 169 6.37 11.63 6.61
N GLY A 170 5.39 11.99 7.44
CA GLY A 170 5.63 12.70 8.70
C GLY A 170 6.52 11.89 9.66
N ALA A 171 6.23 10.60 9.84
CA ALA A 171 7.07 9.70 10.61
C ALA A 171 8.46 9.55 9.98
N GLY A 172 8.53 9.41 8.65
CA GLY A 172 9.78 9.33 7.88
C GLY A 172 10.63 10.59 8.00
N LEU A 173 10.01 11.79 8.00
CA LEU A 173 10.70 13.06 8.22
C LEU A 173 11.29 13.14 9.63
N ALA A 174 10.58 12.68 10.65
CA ALA A 174 11.10 12.59 12.00
C ALA A 174 12.30 11.63 12.08
N LEU A 175 12.23 10.47 11.41
CA LEU A 175 13.36 9.54 11.32
C LEU A 175 14.56 10.15 10.59
N TRP A 176 14.31 10.87 9.49
CA TRP A 176 15.39 11.53 8.76
C TRP A 176 16.07 12.60 9.60
N SER A 177 15.29 13.52 10.18
CA SER A 177 15.82 14.65 10.94
C SER A 177 16.54 14.25 12.23
N ARG A 178 16.10 13.20 12.91
CA ARG A 178 16.61 12.80 14.24
C ARG A 178 17.48 11.57 14.24
N ARG A 179 17.41 10.74 13.21
CA ARG A 179 18.13 9.45 13.11
C ARG A 179 18.94 9.30 11.82
N GLY A 180 18.92 10.29 10.91
CA GLY A 180 19.62 10.22 9.63
C GLY A 180 19.06 9.15 8.66
N PHE A 181 17.80 8.71 8.83
CA PHE A 181 17.19 7.65 8.05
C PHE A 181 16.12 8.23 7.08
N PRO A 182 16.45 8.52 5.82
CA PRO A 182 15.55 9.21 4.88
C PRO A 182 14.57 8.29 4.16
N TRP A 183 14.79 6.97 4.12
CA TRP A 183 14.17 6.06 3.18
C TRP A 183 12.65 5.94 3.35
N MET A 184 12.15 6.01 4.58
CA MET A 184 10.73 5.99 4.83
C MET A 184 10.03 7.28 4.35
N PHE A 185 10.68 8.44 4.49
CA PHE A 185 10.18 9.70 3.94
C PHE A 185 10.18 9.68 2.41
N LEU A 186 11.30 9.27 1.81
CA LEU A 186 11.43 9.20 0.35
C LEU A 186 10.44 8.21 -0.26
N GLY A 187 10.23 7.05 0.36
CA GLY A 187 9.22 6.09 -0.08
C GLY A 187 7.81 6.68 -0.09
N GLY A 188 7.40 7.36 0.98
CA GLY A 188 6.10 8.03 1.05
C GLY A 188 5.96 9.19 0.05
N LEU A 189 7.01 10.00 -0.11
CA LEU A 189 7.03 11.09 -1.08
C LEU A 189 6.92 10.59 -2.52
N LEU A 190 7.68 9.57 -2.87
CA LEU A 190 7.65 8.97 -4.21
C LEU A 190 6.30 8.30 -4.49
N MET A 191 5.68 7.67 -3.50
CA MET A 191 4.31 7.16 -3.62
C MET A 191 3.34 8.31 -3.94
N LEU A 192 3.39 9.41 -3.21
CA LEU A 192 2.50 10.54 -3.43
C LEU A 192 2.71 11.16 -4.82
N ILE A 193 3.96 11.32 -5.25
CA ILE A 193 4.28 11.83 -6.59
C ILE A 193 3.76 10.89 -7.68
N SER A 194 4.01 9.58 -7.54
CA SER A 194 3.61 8.58 -8.53
C SER A 194 2.10 8.45 -8.70
N ALA A 195 1.32 8.78 -7.66
CA ALA A 195 -0.14 8.81 -7.70
C ALA A 195 -0.72 10.07 -8.38
N THR A 196 0.11 11.07 -8.71
CA THR A 196 -0.38 12.27 -9.42
C THR A 196 -0.68 11.95 -10.90
N PRO A 197 -1.66 12.65 -11.54
CA PRO A 197 -2.12 12.33 -12.89
C PRO A 197 -1.03 12.19 -13.96
N PRO A 198 0.07 12.99 -13.98
CA PRO A 198 1.14 12.84 -14.97
C PRO A 198 1.85 11.48 -14.89
N PHE A 199 1.92 10.85 -13.71
CA PHE A 199 2.61 9.59 -13.47
C PHE A 199 1.65 8.40 -13.37
N ALA A 200 0.48 8.58 -12.76
CA ALA A 200 -0.54 7.54 -12.61
C ALA A 200 -1.02 6.98 -13.98
N ARG A 201 -1.06 7.81 -15.02
CA ARG A 201 -1.36 7.37 -16.40
C ARG A 201 -0.37 6.31 -16.93
N TYR A 202 0.86 6.27 -16.41
CA TYR A 202 1.86 5.26 -16.74
C TYR A 202 1.89 4.11 -15.72
N LYS A 203 0.89 4.03 -14.82
CA LYS A 203 0.79 3.02 -13.76
C LYS A 203 1.98 3.02 -12.80
N LEU A 204 2.58 4.20 -12.56
CA LEU A 204 3.69 4.36 -11.63
C LEU A 204 3.24 4.43 -10.17
N ASP A 205 1.97 4.63 -9.91
CA ASP A 205 1.33 4.52 -8.60
C ASP A 205 1.62 3.17 -7.93
N ASN A 206 1.52 2.07 -8.66
CA ASN A 206 1.89 0.74 -8.17
C ASN A 206 3.39 0.58 -7.87
N LEU A 207 4.28 1.29 -8.58
CA LEU A 207 5.69 1.38 -8.19
C LEU A 207 5.86 2.18 -6.88
N GLY A 208 5.07 3.25 -6.72
CA GLY A 208 5.03 4.03 -5.49
C GLY A 208 4.70 3.17 -4.26
N GLU A 209 3.76 2.21 -4.40
CA GLU A 209 3.44 1.25 -3.34
C GLU A 209 4.65 0.37 -2.95
N VAL A 210 5.44 -0.07 -3.93
CA VAL A 210 6.70 -0.81 -3.67
C VAL A 210 7.67 0.05 -2.86
N LEU A 211 7.79 1.34 -3.20
CA LEU A 211 8.74 2.25 -2.56
C LEU A 211 8.33 2.62 -1.14
N ILE A 212 7.06 2.90 -0.88
CA ILE A 212 6.58 3.22 0.47
C ILE A 212 6.68 2.00 1.38
N ALA A 213 6.30 0.82 0.91
CA ALA A 213 6.43 -0.44 1.65
C ALA A 213 7.90 -0.76 1.93
N GLY A 214 8.77 -0.69 0.92
CA GLY A 214 10.20 -0.94 1.03
C GLY A 214 10.88 -0.02 2.05
N GLY A 215 10.56 1.27 2.03
CA GLY A 215 11.06 2.26 2.99
C GLY A 215 10.67 1.95 4.43
N ALA A 216 9.40 1.55 4.65
CA ALA A 216 8.90 1.16 5.96
C ALA A 216 9.54 -0.14 6.47
N TYR A 217 9.66 -1.17 5.62
CA TYR A 217 10.25 -2.47 6.02
C TYR A 217 11.74 -2.35 6.28
N TRP A 218 12.44 -1.52 5.51
CA TRP A 218 13.85 -1.20 5.80
C TRP A 218 13.98 -0.51 7.15
N ALA A 219 13.08 0.40 7.51
CA ALA A 219 13.08 1.03 8.82
C ALA A 219 12.88 0.00 9.96
N ILE A 220 11.93 -0.94 9.82
CA ILE A 220 11.72 -2.03 10.79
C ILE A 220 13.02 -2.83 10.97
N TRP A 221 13.62 -3.27 9.87
CA TRP A 221 14.84 -4.07 9.90
C TRP A 221 16.02 -3.29 10.54
N HIS A 222 16.21 -2.02 10.12
CA HIS A 222 17.31 -1.17 10.59
C HIS A 222 17.24 -0.91 12.10
N PHE A 223 16.09 -0.45 12.59
CA PHE A 223 15.97 -0.06 14.00
C PHE A 223 15.89 -1.26 14.94
N THR A 224 15.38 -2.39 14.50
CA THR A 224 15.41 -3.62 15.31
C THR A 224 16.83 -4.12 15.51
N ARG A 225 17.66 -4.13 14.46
CA ARG A 225 19.06 -4.58 14.57
C ARG A 225 19.95 -3.60 15.34
N SER A 226 19.68 -2.30 15.20
CA SER A 226 20.42 -1.28 15.95
C SER A 226 20.17 -1.37 17.45
N ALA A 227 18.96 -1.71 17.87
CA ALA A 227 18.61 -1.92 19.27
C ALA A 227 19.24 -3.19 19.87
N ALA A 228 19.54 -4.20 19.06
CA ALA A 228 20.14 -5.47 19.49
C ALA A 228 21.68 -5.43 19.61
N ARG A 229 22.34 -4.35 19.14
CA ARG A 229 23.80 -4.22 19.32
C ARG A 229 24.10 -3.71 20.74
N PRO A 230 24.84 -4.49 21.58
CA PRO A 230 25.27 -3.98 22.86
C PRO A 230 26.16 -2.75 22.63
N VAL A 231 25.93 -1.69 23.42
CA VAL A 231 26.82 -0.54 23.48
C VAL A 231 28.20 -1.10 23.85
N ARG A 232 29.15 -1.10 22.87
CA ARG A 232 30.54 -1.37 23.20
C ARG A 232 31.01 -0.18 24.03
N ALA A 233 31.14 -0.44 25.34
CA ALA A 233 31.74 0.48 26.27
C ALA A 233 33.23 0.66 25.94
#